data_3daceb21c3f5096353e8145693e6c45e
#
_entry.id   3daceb21c3f5096353e8145693e6c45e
#
_cell.length_a   1.000
_cell.length_b   1.000
_cell.length_c   1.000
_cell.angle_alpha   90.00
_cell.angle_beta   90.00
_cell.angle_gamma   90.00
#
_symmetry.space_group_name_H-M   'P 1'
#
loop_
_entity.id
_entity.type
_entity.pdbx_description
1 polymer ?
#
loop_
_entity_poly.entity_id
_entity_poly.type
_entity_poly.pdbx_seq_one_letter_code
_entity_poly.pdbx_strand_id
1 'polypeptide(L)'
;MSHTFVVLLKNKPGAPTRAAALLLLLVLAPAFAKTQQHSVRIRVINAKTNRPITDEKLNVALKVDQIGSVAMPTDKNGIIVVDTGDATTIRILANMYADCRPRGELYTDYSIGTIRSNGITTGNLCSSTSPKAKPGELILFEIPKTYVPKYPKPPVSSLPHSDENPH
;
A
#
# COMPACT_ATOMS: atom_id res chain seq x y z
N MET A 1 5.85 37.71 -50.97
CA MET A 1 7.25 37.78 -51.43
C MET A 1 8.09 37.07 -50.38
N SER A 2 8.38 35.78 -50.61
CA SER A 2 9.16 34.95 -49.66
C SER A 2 10.54 34.77 -50.21
N HIS A 3 11.53 35.22 -49.48
CA HIS A 3 12.93 35.01 -49.83
C HIS A 3 13.44 33.73 -49.16
N THR A 4 13.67 32.71 -49.96
CA THR A 4 14.33 31.47 -49.54
C THR A 4 15.83 31.66 -49.58
N PHE A 5 16.48 31.61 -48.41
CA PHE A 5 17.95 31.63 -48.34
C PHE A 5 18.45 30.20 -48.38
N VAL A 6 19.11 29.84 -49.47
CA VAL A 6 19.84 28.57 -49.64
C VAL A 6 21.28 28.78 -49.16
N VAL A 7 21.64 28.17 -48.02
CA VAL A 7 23.03 28.12 -47.54
C VAL A 7 23.70 26.86 -48.09
N LEU A 8 24.59 27.04 -49.04
CA LEU A 8 25.48 26.01 -49.57
C LEU A 8 26.63 25.73 -48.58
N LEU A 9 26.51 24.63 -47.82
CA LEU A 9 27.60 24.12 -46.98
C LEU A 9 28.56 23.28 -47.84
N LYS A 10 29.76 23.82 -48.08
CA LYS A 10 30.88 23.22 -48.78
C LYS A 10 31.49 22.12 -47.92
N ASN A 11 31.23 20.85 -48.24
CA ASN A 11 31.79 19.68 -47.57
C ASN A 11 33.30 19.56 -47.86
N LYS A 12 34.12 19.62 -46.81
CA LYS A 12 35.53 19.26 -46.80
C LYS A 12 35.64 17.82 -46.26
N PRO A 13 36.29 16.87 -46.99
CA PRO A 13 36.50 15.52 -46.47
C PRO A 13 37.65 15.53 -45.47
N GLY A 14 37.41 15.24 -44.23
CA GLY A 14 38.46 15.15 -43.22
C GLY A 14 37.99 14.52 -41.94
N ALA A 15 38.47 13.30 -41.70
CA ALA A 15 38.54 12.51 -40.47
C ALA A 15 37.21 12.15 -39.74
N PRO A 16 37.00 10.89 -39.39
CA PRO A 16 35.84 10.46 -38.59
C PRO A 16 36.03 10.91 -37.14
N THR A 17 35.36 11.99 -36.80
CA THR A 17 35.34 12.51 -35.44
C THR A 17 34.58 11.54 -34.53
N ARG A 18 35.26 11.08 -33.49
CA ARG A 18 34.75 10.24 -32.37
C ARG A 18 33.52 10.84 -31.62
N ALA A 19 33.05 12.00 -32.06
CA ALA A 19 31.90 12.70 -31.50
C ALA A 19 30.53 12.15 -31.95
N ALA A 20 30.43 11.44 -33.07
CA ALA A 20 29.17 10.91 -33.59
C ALA A 20 28.66 9.67 -32.78
N ALA A 21 29.55 8.93 -32.12
CA ALA A 21 29.22 7.74 -31.36
C ALA A 21 28.57 8.07 -29.99
N LEU A 22 28.84 9.25 -29.44
CA LEU A 22 28.30 9.66 -28.12
C LEU A 22 26.86 10.19 -28.21
N LEU A 23 26.42 10.69 -29.34
CA LEU A 23 25.06 11.20 -29.56
C LEU A 23 24.02 10.09 -29.74
N LEU A 24 24.46 8.91 -30.23
CA LEU A 24 23.55 7.78 -30.45
C LEU A 24 23.15 7.06 -29.14
N LEU A 25 23.95 7.18 -28.08
CA LEU A 25 23.71 6.56 -26.78
C LEU A 25 22.67 7.30 -25.90
N LEU A 26 22.41 8.58 -26.21
CA LEU A 26 21.45 9.40 -25.44
C LEU A 26 19.98 9.21 -25.85
N VAL A 27 19.70 8.58 -26.99
CA VAL A 27 18.33 8.42 -27.51
C VAL A 27 17.65 7.12 -27.03
N LEU A 28 18.41 6.17 -26.48
CA LEU A 28 17.91 4.83 -26.10
C LEU A 28 17.45 4.71 -24.63
N ALA A 29 17.44 5.78 -23.86
CA ALA A 29 17.22 5.71 -22.40
C ALA A 29 15.79 5.89 -21.85
N PRO A 30 14.68 6.11 -22.56
CA PRO A 30 13.40 6.35 -21.89
C PRO A 30 12.33 5.26 -22.03
N ALA A 31 12.66 4.00 -22.35
CA ALA A 31 11.63 2.99 -22.61
C ALA A 31 11.16 2.20 -21.38
N PHE A 32 11.82 2.30 -20.22
CA PHE A 32 11.52 1.43 -19.05
C PHE A 32 10.68 2.05 -17.93
N ALA A 33 10.22 3.29 -18.06
CA ALA A 33 9.56 4.00 -16.95
C ALA A 33 8.03 3.92 -16.91
N LYS A 34 7.35 3.19 -17.81
CA LYS A 34 5.87 3.29 -17.95
C LYS A 34 5.03 2.16 -17.35
N THR A 35 5.62 1.14 -16.74
CA THR A 35 4.84 -0.05 -16.33
C THR A 35 4.35 -0.04 -14.87
N GLN A 36 4.62 0.98 -14.07
CA GLN A 36 4.21 1.02 -12.67
C GLN A 36 2.97 1.88 -12.36
N GLN A 37 2.29 2.39 -13.37
CA GLN A 37 1.24 3.41 -13.18
C GLN A 37 -0.13 2.85 -12.75
N HIS A 38 -0.34 1.54 -12.78
CA HIS A 38 -1.65 0.92 -12.51
C HIS A 38 -1.75 0.15 -11.21
N SER A 39 -0.70 0.02 -10.42
CA SER A 39 -0.76 -0.70 -9.16
C SER A 39 -0.62 0.21 -7.93
N VAL A 40 -1.25 -0.20 -6.83
CA VAL A 40 -1.04 0.35 -5.49
C VAL A 40 -0.60 -0.75 -4.55
N ARG A 41 0.17 -0.38 -3.52
CA ARG A 41 0.62 -1.30 -2.47
C ARG A 41 -0.15 -1.03 -1.20
N ILE A 42 -0.76 -2.07 -0.63
CA ILE A 42 -1.39 -2.02 0.67
C ILE A 42 -0.43 -2.66 1.64
N ARG A 43 0.08 -1.90 2.61
CA ARG A 43 0.94 -2.41 3.68
C ARG A 43 0.13 -2.56 4.95
N VAL A 44 0.14 -3.76 5.51
CA VAL A 44 -0.59 -4.09 6.74
C VAL A 44 0.40 -4.24 7.89
N ILE A 45 0.20 -3.44 8.93
CA ILE A 45 1.09 -3.34 10.08
C ILE A 45 0.33 -3.76 11.34
N ASN A 46 0.93 -4.64 12.13
CA ASN A 46 0.44 -4.98 13.45
C ASN A 46 0.60 -3.76 14.38
N ALA A 47 -0.52 -3.18 14.79
CA ALA A 47 -0.56 -1.97 15.59
C ALA A 47 0.10 -2.11 16.98
N LYS A 48 0.21 -3.33 17.52
CA LYS A 48 0.83 -3.58 18.83
C LYS A 48 2.34 -3.74 18.77
N THR A 49 2.85 -4.31 17.66
CA THR A 49 4.27 -4.67 17.56
C THR A 49 5.02 -3.84 16.52
N ASN A 50 4.31 -3.05 15.72
CA ASN A 50 4.81 -2.29 14.58
C ASN A 50 5.55 -3.15 13.53
N ARG A 51 5.18 -4.44 13.45
CA ARG A 51 5.75 -5.39 12.49
C ARG A 51 4.76 -5.64 11.35
N PRO A 52 5.23 -6.02 10.15
CA PRO A 52 4.35 -6.48 9.09
C PRO A 52 3.46 -7.64 9.55
N ILE A 53 2.21 -7.67 9.08
CA ILE A 53 1.33 -8.83 9.21
C ILE A 53 1.44 -9.64 7.93
N THR A 54 1.85 -10.90 8.03
CA THR A 54 2.10 -11.80 6.91
C THR A 54 1.03 -12.90 6.84
N ASP A 55 0.79 -13.41 5.62
CA ASP A 55 -0.14 -14.53 5.36
C ASP A 55 -1.59 -14.28 5.80
N GLU A 56 -1.96 -13.05 6.06
CA GLU A 56 -3.33 -12.67 6.37
C GLU A 56 -4.07 -12.18 5.12
N LYS A 57 -5.38 -12.45 5.08
CA LYS A 57 -6.23 -12.10 3.93
C LYS A 57 -7.06 -10.87 4.22
N LEU A 58 -6.97 -9.88 3.35
CA LEU A 58 -7.86 -8.74 3.30
C LEU A 58 -8.79 -8.85 2.09
N ASN A 59 -10.02 -8.40 2.25
CA ASN A 59 -10.93 -8.27 1.12
C ASN A 59 -10.74 -6.89 0.48
N VAL A 60 -10.37 -6.89 -0.80
CA VAL A 60 -10.11 -5.68 -1.59
C VAL A 60 -11.21 -5.52 -2.64
N ALA A 61 -11.90 -4.40 -2.63
CA ALA A 61 -12.89 -4.03 -3.64
C ALA A 61 -12.41 -2.80 -4.42
N LEU A 62 -12.44 -2.90 -5.76
CA LEU A 62 -12.04 -1.85 -6.69
C LEU A 62 -13.28 -1.20 -7.26
N LYS A 63 -14.06 -0.52 -6.93
CA LYS A 63 -15.28 0.20 -7.33
C LYS A 63 -16.34 0.10 -6.24
N VAL A 64 -16.99 1.20 -5.98
CA VAL A 64 -18.07 1.29 -4.97
C VAL A 64 -19.26 0.41 -5.35
N ASP A 65 -19.55 0.27 -6.66
CA ASP A 65 -20.70 -0.50 -7.19
C ASP A 65 -20.39 -1.99 -7.35
N GLN A 66 -19.19 -2.44 -7.00
CA GLN A 66 -18.86 -3.84 -7.14
C GLN A 66 -19.44 -4.63 -5.97
N ILE A 67 -20.46 -5.42 -6.26
CA ILE A 67 -20.94 -6.47 -5.36
C ILE A 67 -19.87 -7.56 -5.35
N GLY A 68 -18.90 -7.41 -4.49
CA GLY A 68 -17.84 -8.38 -4.32
C GLY A 68 -16.48 -7.76 -4.10
N SER A 69 -15.74 -8.41 -3.24
CA SER A 69 -14.36 -8.11 -2.95
C SER A 69 -13.52 -9.35 -3.21
N VAL A 70 -12.26 -9.17 -3.57
CA VAL A 70 -11.30 -10.26 -3.74
C VAL A 70 -10.48 -10.40 -2.47
N ALA A 71 -10.42 -11.61 -1.91
CA ALA A 71 -9.56 -11.91 -0.78
C ALA A 71 -8.10 -12.02 -1.26
N MET A 72 -7.25 -11.12 -0.80
CA MET A 72 -5.84 -11.05 -1.18
C MET A 72 -4.94 -11.25 0.04
N PRO A 73 -4.00 -12.20 0.01
CA PRO A 73 -3.08 -12.42 1.11
C PRO A 73 -1.97 -11.37 1.13
N THR A 74 -1.50 -11.02 2.32
CA THR A 74 -0.26 -10.27 2.49
C THR A 74 0.95 -11.15 2.22
N ASP A 75 1.98 -10.60 1.62
CA ASP A 75 3.26 -11.27 1.41
C ASP A 75 4.12 -11.31 2.70
N LYS A 76 5.35 -11.83 2.59
CA LYS A 76 6.33 -11.88 3.69
C LYS A 76 6.73 -10.53 4.27
N ASN A 77 6.41 -9.43 3.59
CA ASN A 77 6.66 -8.06 4.04
C ASN A 77 5.37 -7.38 4.52
N GLY A 78 4.25 -8.11 4.61
CA GLY A 78 2.93 -7.57 4.95
C GLY A 78 2.34 -6.70 3.85
N ILE A 79 2.68 -6.96 2.58
CA ILE A 79 2.25 -6.14 1.44
C ILE A 79 1.32 -6.94 0.53
N ILE A 80 0.27 -6.27 0.08
CA ILE A 80 -0.58 -6.70 -1.03
C ILE A 80 -0.35 -5.72 -2.17
N VAL A 81 -0.06 -6.24 -3.37
CA VAL A 81 0.02 -5.44 -4.60
C VAL A 81 -1.28 -5.62 -5.36
N VAL A 82 -1.97 -4.52 -5.61
CA VAL A 82 -3.27 -4.49 -6.29
C VAL A 82 -3.11 -3.82 -7.64
N ASP A 83 -3.41 -4.53 -8.71
CA ASP A 83 -3.61 -3.89 -10.02
C ASP A 83 -4.98 -3.21 -10.00
N THR A 84 -4.98 -1.90 -10.13
CA THR A 84 -6.18 -1.09 -10.02
C THR A 84 -6.84 -0.80 -11.37
N GLY A 85 -6.16 -1.12 -12.48
CA GLY A 85 -6.66 -0.76 -13.82
C GLY A 85 -7.18 0.68 -13.87
N ASP A 86 -8.40 0.85 -14.35
CA ASP A 86 -9.09 2.15 -14.46
C ASP A 86 -9.93 2.53 -13.22
N ALA A 87 -9.85 1.73 -12.14
CA ALA A 87 -10.59 2.05 -10.91
C ALA A 87 -10.09 3.37 -10.31
N THR A 88 -11.03 4.17 -9.81
CA THR A 88 -10.74 5.46 -9.16
C THR A 88 -10.65 5.36 -7.65
N THR A 89 -11.30 4.35 -7.07
CA THR A 89 -11.35 4.12 -5.63
C THR A 89 -11.04 2.67 -5.26
N ILE A 90 -10.57 2.48 -4.05
CA ILE A 90 -10.30 1.18 -3.45
C ILE A 90 -10.85 1.14 -2.03
N ARG A 91 -11.59 0.07 -1.69
CA ARG A 91 -12.09 -0.19 -0.34
C ARG A 91 -11.41 -1.45 0.21
N ILE A 92 -11.01 -1.37 1.47
CA ILE A 92 -10.39 -2.48 2.17
C ILE A 92 -11.29 -2.90 3.33
N LEU A 93 -11.66 -4.18 3.34
CA LEU A 93 -12.38 -4.82 4.43
C LEU A 93 -11.43 -5.79 5.13
N ALA A 94 -11.07 -5.44 6.36
CA ALA A 94 -10.21 -6.28 7.18
C ALA A 94 -11.03 -7.42 7.83
N ASN A 95 -10.43 -8.59 7.93
CA ASN A 95 -10.97 -9.73 8.64
C ASN A 95 -9.96 -10.21 9.71
N MET A 96 -9.40 -9.26 10.45
CA MET A 96 -8.42 -9.44 11.51
C MET A 96 -9.11 -9.58 12.88
N TYR A 97 -8.32 -9.75 13.94
CA TYR A 97 -8.85 -9.71 15.31
C TYR A 97 -9.46 -8.33 15.63
N ALA A 98 -8.78 -7.26 15.24
CA ALA A 98 -9.32 -5.92 15.32
C ALA A 98 -8.76 -5.06 14.19
N ASP A 99 -9.63 -4.30 13.55
CA ASP A 99 -9.29 -3.20 12.65
C ASP A 99 -9.04 -1.96 13.51
N CYS A 100 -7.85 -1.39 13.39
CA CYS A 100 -7.43 -0.24 14.21
C CYS A 100 -7.83 1.11 13.62
N ARG A 101 -8.50 1.11 12.48
CA ARG A 101 -9.01 2.35 11.87
C ARG A 101 -10.14 2.97 12.70
N PRO A 102 -10.27 4.29 12.73
CA PRO A 102 -11.46 4.96 13.24
C PRO A 102 -12.72 4.44 12.55
N ARG A 103 -13.85 4.39 13.26
CA ARG A 103 -15.12 3.88 12.70
C ARG A 103 -15.50 4.56 11.39
N GLY A 104 -15.24 5.86 11.25
CA GLY A 104 -15.49 6.61 10.02
C GLY A 104 -14.64 6.17 8.83
N GLU A 105 -13.54 5.45 9.06
CA GLU A 105 -12.65 4.95 8.01
C GLU A 105 -12.91 3.50 7.60
N LEU A 106 -13.66 2.72 8.38
CA LEU A 106 -13.85 1.27 8.14
C LEU A 106 -14.46 0.95 6.77
N TYR A 107 -15.30 1.84 6.26
CA TYR A 107 -15.98 1.70 4.97
C TYR A 107 -15.57 2.77 3.97
N THR A 108 -14.44 3.42 4.20
CA THR A 108 -13.95 4.49 3.33
C THR A 108 -13.49 3.93 1.98
N ASP A 109 -13.90 4.62 0.93
CA ASP A 109 -13.37 4.46 -0.41
C ASP A 109 -12.15 5.37 -0.57
N TYR A 110 -10.97 4.80 -0.50
CA TYR A 110 -9.73 5.55 -0.66
C TYR A 110 -9.51 5.91 -2.13
N SER A 111 -9.21 7.17 -2.41
CA SER A 111 -8.85 7.61 -3.77
C SER A 111 -7.55 6.99 -4.22
N ILE A 112 -7.56 6.25 -5.32
CA ILE A 112 -6.37 5.66 -5.95
C ILE A 112 -5.42 6.77 -6.42
N GLY A 113 -5.96 7.88 -6.94
CA GLY A 113 -5.17 9.03 -7.33
C GLY A 113 -4.37 9.60 -6.15
N THR A 114 -5.00 9.76 -4.98
CA THR A 114 -4.32 10.25 -3.76
C THR A 114 -3.28 9.24 -3.26
N ILE A 115 -3.58 7.93 -3.29
CA ILE A 115 -2.60 6.91 -2.92
C ILE A 115 -1.38 6.99 -3.82
N ARG A 116 -1.57 7.12 -5.13
CA ARG A 116 -0.48 7.17 -6.11
C ARG A 116 0.40 8.42 -5.95
N SER A 117 -0.21 9.59 -5.69
CA SER A 117 0.53 10.84 -5.60
C SER A 117 1.22 11.05 -4.26
N ASN A 118 0.54 10.78 -3.15
CA ASN A 118 0.98 11.17 -1.81
C ASN A 118 1.18 9.98 -0.87
N GLY A 119 0.55 8.83 -1.16
CA GLY A 119 0.32 7.77 -0.20
C GLY A 119 -0.77 8.14 0.82
N ILE A 120 -1.31 7.12 1.48
CA ILE A 120 -2.29 7.30 2.56
C ILE A 120 -1.87 6.44 3.75
N THR A 121 -1.84 7.03 4.93
CA THR A 121 -1.75 6.31 6.21
C THR A 121 -3.09 6.45 6.91
N THR A 122 -3.74 5.33 7.24
CA THR A 122 -5.03 5.34 7.96
C THR A 122 -4.85 5.77 9.41
N GLY A 123 -5.95 6.12 10.06
CA GLY A 123 -5.96 6.30 11.50
C GLY A 123 -5.56 5.01 12.24
N ASN A 124 -4.98 5.15 13.42
CA ASN A 124 -4.56 4.04 14.27
C ASN A 124 -5.01 4.26 15.71
N LEU A 125 -6.18 3.68 16.07
CA LEU A 125 -6.72 3.74 17.43
C LEU A 125 -6.06 2.77 18.40
N CYS A 126 -5.27 1.82 17.91
CA CYS A 126 -4.64 0.78 18.74
C CYS A 126 -3.27 1.18 19.29
N SER A 127 -2.63 2.19 18.72
CA SER A 127 -1.34 2.72 19.17
C SER A 127 -1.09 4.12 18.60
N SER A 128 -0.06 4.80 19.12
CA SER A 128 0.37 6.11 18.63
C SER A 128 1.25 6.03 17.37
N THR A 129 1.56 4.83 16.87
CA THR A 129 2.41 4.65 15.70
C THR A 129 1.66 5.06 14.43
N SER A 130 2.26 5.95 13.65
CA SER A 130 1.71 6.43 12.39
C SER A 130 2.83 6.76 11.39
N PRO A 131 3.50 5.73 10.80
CA PRO A 131 4.50 5.96 9.77
C PRO A 131 3.87 6.62 8.54
N LYS A 132 4.62 7.52 7.91
CA LYS A 132 4.17 8.19 6.70
C LYS A 132 4.22 7.23 5.51
N ALA A 133 3.10 7.09 4.81
CA ALA A 133 3.04 6.34 3.54
C ALA A 133 3.86 7.03 2.45
N LYS A 134 4.42 6.24 1.55
CA LYS A 134 5.10 6.72 0.34
C LYS A 134 4.09 6.82 -0.81
N PRO A 135 4.37 7.61 -1.87
CA PRO A 135 3.58 7.55 -3.09
C PRO A 135 3.38 6.11 -3.59
N GLY A 136 2.15 5.77 -3.94
CA GLY A 136 1.75 4.42 -4.34
C GLY A 136 1.47 3.47 -3.18
N GLU A 137 1.42 3.94 -1.92
CA GLU A 137 1.24 3.11 -0.74
C GLU A 137 0.03 3.53 0.10
N LEU A 138 -0.75 2.54 0.54
CA LEU A 138 -1.79 2.66 1.56
C LEU A 138 -1.35 1.85 2.79
N ILE A 139 -1.24 2.47 3.96
CA ILE A 139 -0.86 1.80 5.22
C ILE A 139 -2.11 1.58 6.07
N LEU A 140 -2.32 0.33 6.50
CA LEU A 140 -3.37 -0.09 7.42
C LEU A 140 -2.75 -0.60 8.72
N PHE A 141 -3.44 -0.36 9.83
CA PHE A 141 -3.07 -0.89 11.15
C PHE A 141 -4.13 -1.87 11.62
N GLU A 142 -3.69 -3.09 11.94
CA GLU A 142 -4.55 -4.19 12.32
C GLU A 142 -3.97 -4.94 13.52
N ILE A 143 -4.81 -5.67 14.25
CA ILE A 143 -4.38 -6.70 15.19
C ILE A 143 -4.71 -8.05 14.56
N PRO A 144 -3.72 -8.91 14.26
CA PRO A 144 -3.95 -10.17 13.56
C PRO A 144 -4.76 -11.17 14.41
N LYS A 145 -5.43 -12.12 13.76
CA LYS A 145 -6.20 -13.19 14.42
C LYS A 145 -5.35 -14.06 15.34
N THR A 146 -4.07 -14.16 15.09
CA THR A 146 -3.10 -14.89 15.91
C THR A 146 -2.76 -14.17 17.22
N TYR A 147 -3.23 -12.94 17.41
CA TYR A 147 -3.00 -12.19 18.62
C TYR A 147 -3.80 -12.81 19.79
N VAL A 148 -3.08 -13.21 20.83
CA VAL A 148 -3.68 -13.69 22.08
C VAL A 148 -3.53 -12.59 23.15
N PRO A 149 -4.63 -11.96 23.59
CA PRO A 149 -4.57 -10.95 24.64
C PRO A 149 -4.06 -11.57 25.94
N LYS A 150 -3.13 -10.90 26.62
CA LYS A 150 -2.74 -11.27 27.97
C LYS A 150 -3.72 -10.62 28.95
N TYR A 151 -4.69 -11.38 29.38
CA TYR A 151 -5.56 -10.94 30.48
C TYR A 151 -4.86 -11.16 31.83
N PRO A 152 -5.00 -10.24 32.78
CA PRO A 152 -4.60 -10.52 34.16
C PRO A 152 -5.39 -11.75 34.64
N LYS A 153 -4.74 -12.64 35.39
CA LYS A 153 -5.43 -13.75 36.03
C LYS A 153 -6.59 -13.17 36.86
N PRO A 154 -7.81 -13.75 36.78
CA PRO A 154 -8.87 -13.33 37.64
C PRO A 154 -8.38 -13.39 39.11
N PRO A 155 -8.74 -12.42 39.95
CA PRO A 155 -8.40 -12.51 41.35
C PRO A 155 -8.91 -13.87 41.85
N VAL A 156 -8.03 -14.61 42.55
CA VAL A 156 -8.41 -15.86 43.16
C VAL A 156 -9.50 -15.49 44.16
N SER A 157 -10.74 -15.87 43.86
CA SER A 157 -11.85 -15.65 44.76
C SER A 157 -11.57 -16.48 46.01
N SER A 158 -11.13 -15.82 47.08
CA SER A 158 -11.04 -16.39 48.40
C SER A 158 -12.44 -16.40 49.08
N LEU A 159 -13.43 -16.86 48.33
CA LEU A 159 -14.70 -17.21 48.96
C LEU A 159 -14.39 -18.41 49.87
N PRO A 160 -14.60 -18.31 51.20
CA PRO A 160 -14.52 -19.46 52.04
C PRO A 160 -15.55 -20.48 51.53
N HIS A 161 -15.08 -21.67 51.22
CA HIS A 161 -15.95 -22.82 50.99
C HIS A 161 -16.71 -23.03 52.28
N SER A 162 -17.92 -22.56 52.33
CA SER A 162 -18.81 -22.94 53.41
C SER A 162 -19.21 -24.40 53.18
N ASP A 163 -18.39 -25.29 53.72
CA ASP A 163 -18.77 -26.68 53.94
C ASP A 163 -19.83 -26.73 55.06
N GLU A 164 -20.94 -26.07 54.83
CA GLU A 164 -22.10 -26.21 55.67
C GLU A 164 -23.05 -27.20 55.00
N ASN A 165 -22.83 -28.46 55.33
CA ASN A 165 -23.76 -29.55 55.07
C ASN A 165 -24.72 -29.57 56.24
N PRO A 166 -25.98 -29.15 56.12
CA PRO A 166 -26.97 -29.36 57.19
C PRO A 166 -27.47 -30.81 57.15
N HIS A 167 -27.30 -31.48 58.25
CA HIS A 167 -27.94 -32.77 58.59
C HIS A 167 -29.48 -32.69 58.60
#